data_c1e72a8cf6f9f44e1e5a98c1ab7483b3
#
_entry.id   c1e72a8cf6f9f44e1e5a98c1ab7483b3
#
_cell.length_a   1.000
_cell.length_b   1.000
_cell.length_c   1.000
_cell.angle_alpha   90.00
_cell.angle_beta   90.00
_cell.angle_gamma   90.00
#
_symmetry.space_group_name_H-M   'P 1'
#
loop_
_entity.id
_entity.type
_entity.pdbx_description
1 polymer ?
#
loop_
_entity_poly.entity_id
_entity_poly.type
_entity_poly.pdbx_seq_one_letter_code
_entity_poly.pdbx_strand_id
1 'polypeptide(L)' 'MDLNLRKAILSNIATNDQSQLEETIVDAIQSGEEKMLPGLGVLFELIWNQLDNQEKQELVEALEQGVKQATSG' A
#
# COMPACT_ATOMS: atom_id res chain seq x y z
N MET A 1 14.79 -0.31 1.23
CA MET A 1 14.30 0.15 -0.08
C MET A 1 15.14 1.31 -0.58
N ASP A 2 15.46 1.30 -1.85
CA ASP A 2 16.25 2.34 -2.49
C ASP A 2 15.50 3.67 -2.48
N LEU A 3 16.20 4.77 -2.12
CA LEU A 3 15.63 6.11 -2.12
C LEU A 3 15.20 6.55 -3.52
N ASN A 4 15.94 6.13 -4.55
CA ASN A 4 15.59 6.47 -5.94
C ASN A 4 14.27 5.81 -6.37
N LEU A 5 14.04 4.59 -5.94
CA LEU A 5 12.80 3.89 -6.23
C LEU A 5 11.62 4.59 -5.54
N ARG A 6 11.80 4.97 -4.28
CA ARG A 6 10.75 5.67 -3.52
C ARG A 6 10.39 6.98 -4.21
N LYS A 7 11.39 7.75 -4.62
CA LYS A 7 11.17 9.03 -5.31
C LYS A 7 10.45 8.82 -6.64
N ALA A 8 10.82 7.80 -7.38
CA ALA A 8 10.17 7.50 -8.66
C ALA A 8 8.69 7.19 -8.48
N ILE A 9 8.38 6.39 -7.46
CA ILE A 9 6.99 6.04 -7.16
C ILE A 9 6.21 7.29 -6.75
N LEU A 10 6.77 8.12 -5.87
CA LEU A 10 6.13 9.35 -5.43
C LEU A 10 5.87 10.30 -6.60
N SER A 11 6.83 10.43 -7.52
CA SER A 11 6.66 11.27 -8.70
C SER A 11 5.51 10.81 -9.58
N ASN A 12 5.36 9.49 -9.73
CA ASN A 12 4.31 8.93 -10.58
C ASN A 12 2.91 9.18 -10.04
N ILE A 13 2.75 9.28 -8.72
CA ILE A 13 1.43 9.43 -8.11
C ILE A 13 1.17 10.84 -7.55
N ALA A 14 2.13 11.76 -7.69
CA ALA A 14 2.06 13.07 -7.04
C ALA A 14 0.82 13.89 -7.42
N THR A 15 0.32 13.72 -8.63
CA THR A 15 -0.83 14.47 -9.12
C THR A 15 -2.13 13.66 -9.11
N ASN A 16 -2.10 12.43 -8.61
CA ASN A 16 -3.30 11.59 -8.59
C ASN A 16 -4.27 12.06 -7.50
N ASP A 17 -5.56 12.02 -7.83
CA ASP A 17 -6.59 12.25 -6.83
C ASP A 17 -6.90 10.93 -6.10
N GLN A 18 -7.83 10.99 -5.16
CA GLN A 18 -8.19 9.85 -4.33
C GLN A 18 -8.67 8.66 -5.15
N SER A 19 -9.48 8.90 -6.15
CA SER A 19 -10.01 7.86 -7.02
C SER A 19 -8.91 7.17 -7.83
N GLN A 20 -7.98 7.96 -8.36
CA GLN A 20 -6.84 7.43 -9.13
C GLN A 20 -5.89 6.63 -8.24
N LEU A 21 -5.69 7.08 -7.00
CA LEU A 21 -4.85 6.34 -6.05
C LEU A 21 -5.47 4.99 -5.70
N GLU A 22 -6.78 4.95 -5.53
CA GLU A 22 -7.49 3.69 -5.28
C GLU A 22 -7.32 2.73 -6.45
N GLU A 23 -7.49 3.22 -7.68
CA GLU A 23 -7.28 2.40 -8.87
C GLU A 23 -5.87 1.84 -8.93
N THR A 24 -4.88 2.67 -8.60
CA THR A 24 -3.48 2.25 -8.60
C THR A 24 -3.26 1.09 -7.62
N ILE A 25 -3.84 1.18 -6.43
CA ILE A 25 -3.72 0.13 -5.42
C ILE A 25 -4.38 -1.16 -5.92
N VAL A 26 -5.60 -1.04 -6.41
CA VAL A 26 -6.35 -2.20 -6.88
C VAL A 26 -5.64 -2.89 -8.04
N ASP A 27 -5.18 -2.11 -9.01
CA ASP A 27 -4.48 -2.67 -10.18
C ASP A 27 -3.20 -3.38 -9.76
N ALA A 28 -2.44 -2.80 -8.83
CA ALA A 28 -1.20 -3.42 -8.35
C ALA A 28 -1.48 -4.76 -7.66
N ILE A 29 -2.53 -4.81 -6.84
CA ILE A 29 -2.90 -6.03 -6.13
C ILE A 29 -3.39 -7.09 -7.11
N GLN A 30 -4.24 -6.71 -8.05
CA GLN A 30 -4.85 -7.65 -8.99
C GLN A 30 -3.85 -8.20 -9.99
N SER A 31 -2.79 -7.44 -10.33
CA SER A 31 -1.77 -7.92 -11.25
C SER A 31 -1.02 -9.13 -10.69
N GLY A 32 -0.88 -9.23 -9.37
CA GLY A 32 -0.18 -10.33 -8.72
C GLY A 32 1.31 -10.40 -9.03
N GLU A 33 1.86 -9.39 -9.66
CA GLU A 33 3.28 -9.38 -10.01
C GLU A 33 4.15 -8.90 -8.86
N GLU A 34 5.24 -9.60 -8.63
CA GLU A 34 6.15 -9.25 -7.53
C GLU A 34 6.76 -7.87 -7.70
N LYS A 35 6.93 -7.41 -8.93
CA LYS A 35 7.48 -6.08 -9.18
C LYS A 35 6.61 -4.94 -8.64
N MET A 36 5.35 -5.24 -8.31
CA MET A 36 4.44 -4.25 -7.73
C MET A 36 4.62 -4.08 -6.23
N LEU A 37 5.27 -5.03 -5.57
CA LEU A 37 5.40 -5.02 -4.11
C LEU A 37 6.12 -3.78 -3.57
N PRO A 38 7.22 -3.32 -4.18
CA PRO A 38 7.86 -2.08 -3.68
C PRO A 38 6.94 -0.87 -3.74
N GLY A 39 6.14 -0.75 -4.82
CA GLY A 39 5.18 0.33 -4.94
C GLY A 39 4.11 0.27 -3.87
N LEU A 40 3.56 -0.91 -3.62
CA LEU A 40 2.58 -1.11 -2.56
C LEU A 40 3.17 -0.79 -1.19
N GLY A 41 4.45 -1.12 -0.97
CA GLY A 41 5.13 -0.79 0.27
C GLY A 41 5.23 0.71 0.50
N VAL A 42 5.56 1.48 -0.53
CA VAL A 42 5.61 2.93 -0.43
C VAL A 42 4.22 3.50 -0.11
N LEU A 43 3.19 3.02 -0.80
CA LEU A 43 1.83 3.45 -0.54
C LEU A 43 1.41 3.16 0.90
N PHE A 44 1.78 1.98 1.40
CA PHE A 44 1.49 1.62 2.79
C PHE A 44 2.18 2.56 3.76
N GLU A 45 3.45 2.90 3.54
CA GLU A 45 4.18 3.85 4.38
C GLU A 45 3.47 5.20 4.43
N LEU A 46 3.02 5.70 3.28
CA LEU A 46 2.35 6.98 3.19
C LEU A 46 1.04 6.97 3.99
N ILE A 47 0.28 5.90 3.86
CA ILE A 47 -0.96 5.74 4.63
C ILE A 47 -0.66 5.71 6.12
N TRP A 48 0.30 4.90 6.53
CA TRP A 48 0.66 4.73 7.93
C TRP A 48 1.01 6.06 8.59
N ASN A 49 1.76 6.90 7.87
CA ASN A 49 2.20 8.19 8.41
C ASN A 49 1.06 9.19 8.59
N GLN A 50 -0.07 8.99 7.94
CA GLN A 50 -1.24 9.87 8.05
C GLN A 50 -2.24 9.41 9.11
N LEU A 51 -2.11 8.19 9.62
CA LEU A 51 -3.08 7.62 10.55
C LEU A 51 -2.75 8.00 12.00
N ASP A 52 -3.79 8.19 12.82
CA ASP A 52 -3.63 8.31 14.27
C ASP A 52 -3.48 6.91 14.88
N ASN A 53 -3.30 6.85 16.20
CA ASN A 53 -3.06 5.57 16.88
C ASN A 53 -4.24 4.61 16.75
N GLN A 54 -5.45 5.11 16.83
CA GLN A 54 -6.63 4.26 16.70
C GLN A 54 -6.77 3.71 15.30
N GLU A 55 -6.56 4.56 14.30
CA GLU A 55 -6.61 4.13 12.90
C GLU A 55 -5.55 3.10 12.58
N LYS A 56 -4.34 3.26 13.16
CA LYS A 56 -3.26 2.27 13.00
C LYS A 56 -3.67 0.92 13.58
N GLN A 57 -4.34 0.92 14.74
CA GLN A 57 -4.81 -0.32 15.35
C GLN A 57 -5.84 -1.02 14.47
N GLU A 58 -6.76 -0.26 13.89
CA GLU A 58 -7.75 -0.79 12.98
C GLU A 58 -7.10 -1.39 11.73
N LEU A 59 -6.09 -0.71 11.20
CA LEU A 59 -5.36 -1.19 10.04
C LEU A 59 -4.64 -2.50 10.34
N VAL A 60 -4.00 -2.58 11.50
CA VAL A 60 -3.27 -3.79 11.90
C VAL A 60 -4.22 -4.94 12.18
N GLU A 61 -5.41 -4.67 12.72
CA GLU A 61 -6.45 -5.69 12.88
C GLU A 61 -6.86 -6.28 11.53
N ALA A 62 -7.06 -5.41 10.53
CA ALA A 62 -7.38 -5.87 9.18
C ALA A 62 -6.24 -6.70 8.61
N LEU A 63 -4.99 -6.28 8.84
CA LEU A 63 -3.82 -7.02 8.40
C LEU A 63 -3.78 -8.41 9.05
N GLU A 64 -4.05 -8.49 10.35
CA GLU A 64 -4.06 -9.78 11.05
C GLU A 64 -5.07 -10.73 10.44
N GLN A 65 -6.27 -10.24 10.16
CA GLN A 65 -7.29 -11.06 9.51
C GLN A 65 -6.86 -11.52 8.12
N GLY A 66 -6.24 -10.62 7.37
CA GLY A 66 -5.73 -10.95 6.04
C GLY A 66 -4.65 -12.03 6.09
N VAL A 67 -3.73 -11.92 7.06
CA VAL A 67 -2.67 -12.92 7.25
C VAL A 67 -3.26 -14.27 7.57
N LYS A 68 -4.24 -14.32 8.47
CA LYS A 68 -4.89 -15.57 8.85
C LYS A 68 -5.58 -16.23 7.66
N GLN A 69 -6.28 -15.45 6.84
CA GLN A 69 -6.95 -15.98 5.66
C GLN A 69 -5.94 -16.47 4.62
N ALA A 70 -4.84 -15.74 4.43
CA ALA A 70 -3.85 -16.11 3.44
C ALA A 70 -3.08 -17.37 3.82
N THR A 71 -2.98 -17.66 5.12
CA THR A 71 -2.18 -18.79 5.61
C THR A 71 -3.01 -19.99 6.05
N SER A 72 -4.32 -19.87 6.08
CA SER A 72 -5.19 -20.94 6.57
C SER A 72 -5.60 -21.93 5.49
N GLY A 73 -5.21 -21.64 4.28
CA GLY A 73 -5.62 -22.43 3.15
C GLY A 73 -4.90 -23.66 2.87
#